data_33299da6a3790f8bb63289f088a91738
#
_entry.id   33299da6a3790f8bb63289f088a91738
#
_cell.length_a   1.000
_cell.length_b   1.000
_cell.length_c   1.000
_cell.angle_alpha   90.00
_cell.angle_beta   90.00
_cell.angle_gamma   90.00
#
_symmetry.space_group_name_H-M   'P 1'
#
loop_
_entity.id
_entity.type
_entity.pdbx_description
1 polymer ?
#
loop_
_entity_poly.entity_id
_entity_poly.type
_entity_poly.pdbx_seq_one_letter_code
_entity_poly.pdbx_strand_id
1 'polypeptide(L)'
;MKKFAKVLALCLALVMVIGCFAACGKDKDTGKKDEKPEILGMSDSPLDAPEVKKDFEIKEGFKIGFICLHDENSTYDKNFLDGANAVIEALGLTKDQYIIKKNIPEGNECYEAAKDLVDQGCTIIFANSFGHEDFMIKAAKEFTDVEFCHATGCKAATENLPNYHNAFASIYEGRYLAGIAAGMKLNEMIEAGDITAEEAKMGYVGAFTYAEVISGYTSFYLGAKSVCPSVTMDVQFTGSWYDPTLEKNAAEALIAKDCVLISQHADSMGAPGACEAAGIPNVSYNGSTYEACPSTFIVSSRINWAPYFNYIIKCVNTDEAIATDWCGGIAEGSVVLTGINQDVAAEGTVDAIAKAVAELKAGTLKVFNTANFTVDGKVLEDDLVVDGYYNESGIVSAPSFSFNVDGITRLNENFG
;
A
#
# COMPACT_ATOMS: atom_id res chain seq x y z
N MET A 1 -1.13 -20.33 -49.60
CA MET A 1 -2.59 -20.07 -49.69
C MET A 1 -3.43 -20.68 -48.54
N LYS A 2 -2.96 -21.67 -47.76
CA LYS A 2 -3.73 -22.26 -46.63
C LYS A 2 -3.61 -21.51 -45.28
N LYS A 3 -2.72 -20.55 -45.14
CA LYS A 3 -2.58 -19.72 -43.89
C LYS A 3 -3.44 -18.47 -43.92
N PHE A 4 -3.82 -17.95 -45.06
CA PHE A 4 -4.68 -16.75 -45.16
C PHE A 4 -6.17 -17.07 -44.91
N ALA A 5 -6.62 -18.28 -45.14
CA ALA A 5 -8.02 -18.66 -44.91
C ALA A 5 -8.38 -18.82 -43.40
N LYS A 6 -7.40 -19.07 -42.52
CA LYS A 6 -7.64 -19.19 -41.06
C LYS A 6 -7.74 -17.86 -40.35
N VAL A 7 -7.07 -16.84 -40.84
CA VAL A 7 -7.13 -15.49 -40.28
C VAL A 7 -8.45 -14.79 -40.66
N LEU A 8 -8.96 -15.03 -41.85
CA LEU A 8 -10.24 -14.46 -42.28
C LEU A 8 -11.45 -15.08 -41.57
N ALA A 9 -11.37 -16.36 -41.15
CA ALA A 9 -12.43 -17.03 -40.39
C ALA A 9 -12.50 -16.57 -38.93
N LEU A 10 -11.39 -16.12 -38.33
CA LEU A 10 -11.36 -15.60 -36.98
C LEU A 10 -11.91 -14.15 -36.88
N CYS A 11 -11.70 -13.34 -37.92
CA CYS A 11 -12.24 -11.98 -37.99
C CYS A 11 -13.75 -11.93 -38.26
N LEU A 12 -14.33 -12.96 -38.91
CA LEU A 12 -15.77 -13.03 -39.16
C LEU A 12 -16.57 -13.57 -37.96
N ALA A 13 -15.95 -14.30 -37.04
CA ALA A 13 -16.59 -14.74 -35.80
C ALA A 13 -16.72 -13.62 -34.76
N LEU A 14 -15.86 -12.59 -34.79
CA LEU A 14 -15.88 -11.47 -33.85
C LEU A 14 -16.93 -10.39 -34.21
N VAL A 15 -17.46 -10.38 -35.44
CA VAL A 15 -18.45 -9.38 -35.89
C VAL A 15 -19.90 -9.82 -35.66
N MET A 16 -20.15 -11.10 -35.33
CA MET A 16 -21.53 -11.63 -35.11
C MET A 16 -22.01 -11.58 -33.64
N VAL A 17 -21.22 -11.10 -32.71
CA VAL A 17 -21.64 -11.02 -31.28
C VAL A 17 -22.15 -9.61 -30.87
N ILE A 18 -22.06 -8.61 -31.76
CA ILE A 18 -22.48 -7.21 -31.45
C ILE A 18 -23.91 -6.88 -31.95
N GLY A 19 -24.68 -7.83 -32.42
CA GLY A 19 -25.92 -7.58 -33.17
C GLY A 19 -27.23 -8.03 -32.54
N CYS A 20 -27.38 -8.24 -31.22
CA CYS A 20 -28.66 -8.66 -30.62
C CYS A 20 -28.93 -8.04 -29.23
N PHE A 21 -28.99 -6.72 -29.10
CA PHE A 21 -29.71 -6.10 -27.99
C PHE A 21 -30.26 -4.74 -28.42
N ALA A 22 -31.38 -4.77 -29.13
CA ALA A 22 -32.28 -3.64 -29.23
C ALA A 22 -33.70 -4.15 -29.48
N ALA A 23 -34.48 -4.37 -28.40
CA ALA A 23 -35.93 -4.15 -28.41
C ALA A 23 -36.56 -4.44 -27.04
N CYS A 24 -37.13 -3.39 -26.47
CA CYS A 24 -38.34 -3.31 -25.66
C CYS A 24 -38.44 -4.03 -24.30
N GLY A 25 -38.67 -3.19 -23.29
CA GLY A 25 -39.49 -3.58 -22.14
C GLY A 25 -39.29 -2.63 -20.95
N LYS A 26 -40.22 -1.74 -20.74
CA LYS A 26 -40.37 -0.91 -19.51
C LYS A 26 -40.67 -1.79 -18.30
N ASP A 27 -40.16 -1.32 -17.16
CA ASP A 27 -40.65 -1.41 -15.81
C ASP A 27 -39.85 -2.25 -14.81
N LYS A 28 -39.48 -1.54 -13.81
CA LYS A 28 -39.33 -1.75 -12.36
C LYS A 28 -37.93 -1.58 -11.82
N ASP A 29 -37.77 -0.40 -11.23
CA ASP A 29 -36.81 -0.03 -10.20
C ASP A 29 -36.77 -1.13 -9.10
N THR A 30 -35.71 -1.92 -9.12
CA THR A 30 -35.27 -2.70 -7.98
C THR A 30 -33.77 -2.43 -7.87
N GLY A 31 -33.40 -1.69 -6.82
CA GLY A 31 -32.01 -1.34 -6.50
C GLY A 31 -31.08 -2.56 -6.57
N LYS A 32 -30.43 -2.76 -7.70
CA LYS A 32 -29.28 -3.62 -7.81
C LYS A 32 -28.09 -2.82 -7.32
N LYS A 33 -27.45 -3.29 -6.25
CA LYS A 33 -26.05 -2.95 -5.97
C LYS A 33 -25.29 -3.21 -7.27
N ASP A 34 -24.49 -2.26 -7.71
CA ASP A 34 -23.56 -2.46 -8.82
C ASP A 34 -22.59 -3.58 -8.41
N GLU A 35 -22.85 -4.79 -8.89
CA GLU A 35 -21.91 -5.90 -8.76
C GLU A 35 -20.68 -5.51 -9.57
N LYS A 36 -19.52 -5.38 -8.89
CA LYS A 36 -18.25 -5.24 -9.57
C LYS A 36 -18.12 -6.39 -10.58
N PRO A 37 -17.63 -6.15 -11.81
CA PRO A 37 -17.43 -7.22 -12.76
C PRO A 37 -16.51 -8.27 -12.13
N GLU A 38 -16.96 -9.52 -12.10
CA GLU A 38 -16.17 -10.66 -11.64
C GLU A 38 -14.96 -10.82 -12.58
N ILE A 39 -13.77 -10.55 -12.05
CA ILE A 39 -12.51 -10.74 -12.77
C ILE A 39 -12.15 -12.21 -12.59
N LEU A 40 -12.26 -13.00 -13.66
CA LEU A 40 -11.89 -14.42 -13.66
C LEU A 40 -10.45 -14.58 -13.12
N GLY A 41 -10.26 -15.48 -12.17
CA GLY A 41 -8.95 -15.74 -11.53
C GLY A 41 -8.67 -14.93 -10.27
N MET A 42 -9.37 -13.82 -10.02
CA MET A 42 -9.21 -13.06 -8.78
C MET A 42 -10.18 -13.54 -7.69
N SER A 43 -9.67 -13.79 -6.49
CA SER A 43 -10.52 -13.96 -5.30
C SER A 43 -11.05 -12.61 -4.81
N ASP A 44 -12.07 -12.66 -3.94
CA ASP A 44 -12.31 -11.54 -3.04
C ASP A 44 -11.08 -11.27 -2.18
N SER A 45 -10.95 -10.05 -1.67
CA SER A 45 -9.89 -9.73 -0.72
C SER A 45 -10.11 -10.50 0.60
N PRO A 46 -9.10 -11.18 1.14
CA PRO A 46 -9.20 -11.77 2.48
C PRO A 46 -9.18 -10.72 3.60
N LEU A 47 -8.95 -9.46 3.27
CA LEU A 47 -8.92 -8.33 4.18
C LEU A 47 -9.38 -7.04 3.48
N ASP A 48 -10.71 -6.87 3.42
CA ASP A 48 -11.35 -5.73 2.78
C ASP A 48 -11.34 -4.47 3.65
N ALA A 49 -11.46 -3.32 2.97
CA ALA A 49 -11.68 -2.04 3.61
C ALA A 49 -13.08 -1.99 4.26
N PRO A 50 -13.19 -1.52 5.53
CA PRO A 50 -14.48 -1.31 6.15
C PRO A 50 -15.23 -0.15 5.48
N GLU A 51 -16.57 -0.18 5.54
CA GLU A 51 -17.40 0.96 5.13
C GLU A 51 -17.11 2.19 5.99
N VAL A 52 -17.00 3.34 5.34
CA VAL A 52 -16.94 4.64 6.03
C VAL A 52 -18.33 4.95 6.59
N LYS A 53 -18.41 5.23 7.90
CA LYS A 53 -19.69 5.53 8.58
C LYS A 53 -19.82 7.03 8.80
N LYS A 54 -20.96 7.60 8.41
CA LYS A 54 -21.36 8.96 8.74
C LYS A 54 -22.16 8.95 10.05
N ASP A 55 -21.51 9.28 11.15
CA ASP A 55 -22.11 9.35 12.49
C ASP A 55 -22.06 10.76 13.12
N PHE A 56 -21.80 11.78 12.28
CA PHE A 56 -21.72 13.20 12.65
C PHE A 56 -22.25 14.08 11.51
N GLU A 57 -22.53 15.34 11.82
CA GLU A 57 -22.96 16.33 10.83
C GLU A 57 -21.79 17.19 10.36
N ILE A 58 -21.80 17.57 9.08
CA ILE A 58 -20.80 18.48 8.50
C ILE A 58 -21.21 19.91 8.83
N LYS A 59 -20.35 20.67 9.49
CA LYS A 59 -20.56 22.08 9.84
C LYS A 59 -20.60 22.97 8.61
N GLU A 60 -21.34 24.06 8.72
CA GLU A 60 -21.27 25.16 7.75
C GLU A 60 -19.83 25.73 7.71
N GLY A 61 -19.30 25.97 6.51
CA GLY A 61 -17.95 26.48 6.32
C GLY A 61 -16.84 25.41 6.36
N PHE A 62 -17.14 24.14 6.68
CA PHE A 62 -16.16 23.07 6.61
C PHE A 62 -15.62 22.88 5.19
N LYS A 63 -14.31 22.83 5.07
CA LYS A 63 -13.62 22.48 3.82
C LYS A 63 -12.31 21.76 4.11
N ILE A 64 -12.03 20.65 3.41
CA ILE A 64 -10.78 19.91 3.50
C ILE A 64 -9.93 20.08 2.23
N GLY A 65 -8.62 20.29 2.41
CA GLY A 65 -7.62 20.29 1.34
C GLY A 65 -6.73 19.06 1.40
N PHE A 66 -6.41 18.48 0.23
CA PHE A 66 -5.46 17.39 0.10
C PHE A 66 -4.31 17.81 -0.82
N ILE A 67 -3.07 17.49 -0.41
CA ILE A 67 -1.83 17.71 -1.16
C ILE A 67 -1.20 16.35 -1.42
N CYS A 68 -1.06 15.97 -2.69
CA CYS A 68 -0.46 14.72 -3.12
C CYS A 68 0.82 15.00 -3.93
N LEU A 69 1.87 14.19 -3.68
CA LEU A 69 3.15 14.30 -4.39
C LEU A 69 2.99 14.03 -5.89
N HIS A 70 2.24 12.99 -6.23
CA HIS A 70 1.93 12.60 -7.60
C HIS A 70 0.41 12.53 -7.83
N ASP A 71 -0.01 11.70 -8.76
CA ASP A 71 -1.40 11.45 -9.11
C ASP A 71 -1.72 9.94 -9.04
N GLU A 72 -2.83 9.53 -9.63
CA GLU A 72 -3.32 8.15 -9.66
C GLU A 72 -2.43 7.14 -10.38
N ASN A 73 -1.37 7.58 -11.06
CA ASN A 73 -0.38 6.70 -11.68
C ASN A 73 0.64 6.16 -10.66
N SER A 74 0.84 6.88 -9.55
CA SER A 74 1.58 6.39 -8.40
C SER A 74 0.66 5.48 -7.57
N THR A 75 1.09 4.26 -7.29
CA THR A 75 0.32 3.31 -6.47
C THR A 75 0.17 3.81 -5.02
N TYR A 76 1.16 4.56 -4.52
CA TYR A 76 1.12 5.21 -3.21
C TYR A 76 0.08 6.32 -3.17
N ASP A 77 0.18 7.32 -4.05
CA ASP A 77 -0.75 8.46 -4.08
C ASP A 77 -2.18 8.03 -4.35
N LYS A 78 -2.37 6.98 -5.15
CA LYS A 78 -3.69 6.40 -5.44
C LYS A 78 -4.42 5.98 -4.16
N ASN A 79 -3.73 5.44 -3.14
CA ASN A 79 -4.37 5.05 -1.89
C ASN A 79 -4.97 6.25 -1.14
N PHE A 80 -4.29 7.41 -1.16
CA PHE A 80 -4.81 8.64 -0.57
C PHE A 80 -5.99 9.18 -1.36
N LEU A 81 -5.91 9.16 -2.69
CA LEU A 81 -7.00 9.60 -3.57
C LEU A 81 -8.23 8.69 -3.43
N ASP A 82 -8.04 7.37 -3.34
CA ASP A 82 -9.12 6.41 -3.10
C ASP A 82 -9.76 6.63 -1.73
N GLY A 83 -8.95 6.85 -0.68
CA GLY A 83 -9.44 7.15 0.68
C GLY A 83 -10.19 8.49 0.74
N ALA A 84 -9.67 9.54 0.08
CA ALA A 84 -10.34 10.83 -0.02
C ALA A 84 -11.70 10.70 -0.75
N ASN A 85 -11.73 10.01 -1.88
CA ASN A 85 -12.97 9.78 -2.62
C ASN A 85 -13.99 8.99 -1.81
N ALA A 86 -13.56 7.96 -1.07
CA ALA A 86 -14.43 7.16 -0.22
C ALA A 86 -15.10 8.00 0.88
N VAL A 87 -14.37 8.89 1.56
CA VAL A 87 -14.94 9.76 2.59
C VAL A 87 -15.80 10.87 1.97
N ILE A 88 -15.41 11.43 0.84
CA ILE A 88 -16.20 12.44 0.11
C ILE A 88 -17.58 11.86 -0.25
N GLU A 89 -17.62 10.66 -0.79
CA GLU A 89 -18.87 9.97 -1.16
C GLU A 89 -19.70 9.60 0.08
N ALA A 90 -19.09 8.91 1.06
CA ALA A 90 -19.80 8.43 2.25
C ALA A 90 -20.36 9.56 3.11
N LEU A 91 -19.63 10.67 3.25
CA LEU A 91 -20.06 11.84 4.02
C LEU A 91 -20.97 12.77 3.19
N GLY A 92 -21.06 12.58 1.88
CA GLY A 92 -21.83 13.43 0.97
C GLY A 92 -21.26 14.85 0.85
N LEU A 93 -19.93 14.99 0.83
CA LEU A 93 -19.28 16.30 0.69
C LEU A 93 -19.56 16.88 -0.72
N THR A 94 -19.93 18.14 -0.76
CA THR A 94 -20.13 18.87 -2.01
C THR A 94 -18.78 19.34 -2.58
N LYS A 95 -18.73 19.70 -3.87
CA LYS A 95 -17.51 20.18 -4.53
C LYS A 95 -16.91 21.43 -3.90
N ASP A 96 -17.69 22.19 -3.14
CA ASP A 96 -17.20 23.37 -2.41
C ASP A 96 -16.56 23.03 -1.08
N GLN A 97 -16.69 21.78 -0.63
CA GLN A 97 -16.21 21.30 0.68
C GLN A 97 -14.89 20.51 0.61
N TYR A 98 -14.33 20.32 -0.57
CA TYR A 98 -13.00 19.69 -0.70
C TYR A 98 -12.21 20.24 -1.89
N ILE A 99 -10.87 20.18 -1.77
CA ILE A 99 -9.93 20.50 -2.85
C ILE A 99 -8.82 19.44 -2.83
N ILE A 100 -8.49 18.90 -4.00
CA ILE A 100 -7.37 17.94 -4.15
C ILE A 100 -6.33 18.54 -5.09
N LYS A 101 -5.10 18.76 -4.59
CA LYS A 101 -3.94 19.19 -5.35
C LYS A 101 -3.02 18.00 -5.57
N LYS A 102 -2.70 17.75 -6.83
CA LYS A 102 -1.81 16.64 -7.27
C LYS A 102 -0.53 17.21 -7.84
N ASN A 103 0.51 16.37 -7.89
CA ASN A 103 1.81 16.71 -8.48
C ASN A 103 2.47 17.92 -7.77
N ILE A 104 2.40 17.94 -6.44
CA ILE A 104 3.03 18.95 -5.59
C ILE A 104 4.38 18.43 -5.09
N PRO A 105 5.52 18.97 -5.55
CA PRO A 105 6.85 18.50 -5.15
C PRO A 105 7.12 18.61 -3.64
N GLU A 106 8.07 17.80 -3.18
CA GLU A 106 8.62 17.85 -1.82
C GLU A 106 9.54 19.06 -1.67
N GLY A 107 8.96 20.24 -1.45
CA GLY A 107 9.68 21.51 -1.40
C GLY A 107 8.78 22.66 -0.96
N ASN A 108 9.24 23.90 -1.21
CA ASN A 108 8.46 25.08 -0.88
C ASN A 108 7.09 25.11 -1.60
N GLU A 109 6.96 24.37 -2.69
CA GLU A 109 5.72 24.17 -3.42
C GLU A 109 4.62 23.57 -2.53
N CYS A 110 4.98 22.71 -1.60
CA CYS A 110 4.04 22.15 -0.61
C CYS A 110 3.51 23.27 0.32
N TYR A 111 4.39 24.12 0.84
CA TYR A 111 3.97 25.26 1.66
C TYR A 111 3.08 26.23 0.88
N GLU A 112 3.43 26.58 -0.37
CA GLU A 112 2.61 27.46 -1.20
C GLU A 112 1.25 26.82 -1.54
N ALA A 113 1.21 25.50 -1.74
CA ALA A 113 -0.03 24.76 -1.94
C ALA A 113 -0.91 24.76 -0.67
N ALA A 114 -0.31 24.59 0.51
CA ALA A 114 -1.01 24.66 1.78
C ALA A 114 -1.58 26.06 2.03
N LYS A 115 -0.78 27.12 1.80
CA LYS A 115 -1.21 28.51 1.89
C LYS A 115 -2.39 28.83 0.96
N ASP A 116 -2.30 28.39 -0.30
CA ASP A 116 -3.39 28.58 -1.27
C ASP A 116 -4.69 27.86 -0.82
N LEU A 117 -4.58 26.68 -0.17
CA LEU A 117 -5.73 25.98 0.40
C LEU A 117 -6.34 26.75 1.60
N VAL A 118 -5.51 27.36 2.44
CA VAL A 118 -5.97 28.25 3.52
C VAL A 118 -6.71 29.46 2.94
N ASP A 119 -6.14 30.13 1.94
CA ASP A 119 -6.75 31.27 1.24
C ASP A 119 -8.09 30.91 0.57
N GLN A 120 -8.28 29.64 0.18
CA GLN A 120 -9.53 29.10 -0.35
C GLN A 120 -10.51 28.62 0.75
N GLY A 121 -10.18 28.85 2.02
CA GLY A 121 -11.04 28.58 3.17
C GLY A 121 -11.04 27.13 3.66
N CYS A 122 -9.99 26.35 3.41
CA CYS A 122 -9.85 25.05 4.01
C CYS A 122 -9.61 25.19 5.52
N THR A 123 -10.38 24.44 6.34
CA THR A 123 -10.26 24.38 7.80
C THR A 123 -9.34 23.26 8.27
N ILE A 124 -9.05 22.32 7.35
CA ILE A 124 -8.12 21.21 7.56
C ILE A 124 -7.40 20.90 6.25
N ILE A 125 -6.09 20.65 6.32
CA ILE A 125 -5.24 20.36 5.16
C ILE A 125 -4.40 19.11 5.47
N PHE A 126 -4.41 18.16 4.54
CA PHE A 126 -3.64 16.92 4.62
C PHE A 126 -2.60 16.87 3.50
N ALA A 127 -1.37 16.45 3.82
CA ALA A 127 -0.31 16.19 2.84
C ALA A 127 0.24 14.77 3.00
N ASN A 128 0.61 14.14 1.88
CA ASN A 128 0.83 12.68 1.85
C ASN A 128 2.30 12.24 1.78
N SER A 129 3.26 13.10 1.50
CA SER A 129 4.62 12.66 1.23
C SER A 129 5.60 13.01 2.33
N PHE A 130 6.60 12.12 2.56
CA PHE A 130 7.62 12.28 3.61
C PHE A 130 8.30 13.65 3.59
N GLY A 131 8.73 14.12 2.42
CA GLY A 131 9.40 15.42 2.29
C GLY A 131 8.46 16.64 2.37
N HIS A 132 7.14 16.46 2.49
CA HIS A 132 6.20 17.56 2.78
C HIS A 132 6.22 17.99 4.24
N GLU A 133 6.79 17.21 5.18
CA GLU A 133 6.66 17.42 6.62
C GLU A 133 7.08 18.81 7.07
N ASP A 134 8.29 19.27 6.75
CA ASP A 134 8.81 20.55 7.19
C ASP A 134 8.01 21.75 6.64
N PHE A 135 7.44 21.59 5.46
CA PHE A 135 6.63 22.63 4.82
C PHE A 135 5.21 22.69 5.40
N MET A 136 4.65 21.55 5.82
CA MET A 136 3.39 21.51 6.58
C MET A 136 3.54 22.08 7.97
N ILE A 137 4.66 21.79 8.66
CA ILE A 137 5.00 22.41 9.97
C ILE A 137 5.15 23.93 9.82
N LYS A 138 5.82 24.40 8.75
CA LYS A 138 5.93 25.83 8.45
C LYS A 138 4.55 26.47 8.29
N ALA A 139 3.64 25.84 7.55
CA ALA A 139 2.27 26.33 7.37
C ALA A 139 1.48 26.31 8.68
N ALA A 140 1.59 25.25 9.50
CA ALA A 140 0.92 25.16 10.79
C ALA A 140 1.35 26.27 11.79
N LYS A 141 2.64 26.65 11.76
CA LYS A 141 3.16 27.78 12.56
C LYS A 141 2.59 29.14 12.14
N GLU A 142 2.26 29.32 10.87
CA GLU A 142 1.73 30.56 10.32
C GLU A 142 0.20 30.66 10.44
N PHE A 143 -0.51 29.56 10.19
CA PHE A 143 -1.97 29.49 10.12
C PHE A 143 -2.56 28.71 11.29
N THR A 144 -2.54 29.32 12.48
CA THR A 144 -2.87 28.66 13.76
C THR A 144 -4.35 28.23 13.91
N ASP A 145 -5.24 28.75 13.08
CA ASP A 145 -6.68 28.44 13.10
C ASP A 145 -7.05 27.31 12.09
N VAL A 146 -6.07 26.70 11.43
CA VAL A 146 -6.25 25.61 10.46
C VAL A 146 -5.51 24.37 10.95
N GLU A 147 -6.14 23.21 10.85
CA GLU A 147 -5.55 21.93 11.20
C GLU A 147 -4.68 21.40 10.03
N PHE A 148 -3.46 20.98 10.34
CA PHE A 148 -2.52 20.42 9.37
C PHE A 148 -2.20 18.98 9.74
N CYS A 149 -2.54 18.05 8.85
CA CYS A 149 -2.30 16.64 9.01
C CYS A 149 -1.29 16.16 7.97
N HIS A 150 -0.41 15.25 8.36
CA HIS A 150 0.66 14.80 7.48
C HIS A 150 0.89 13.29 7.64
N ALA A 151 0.96 12.57 6.51
CA ALA A 151 1.32 11.16 6.50
C ALA A 151 2.84 10.96 6.49
N THR A 152 3.29 9.87 7.11
CA THR A 152 4.70 9.42 7.16
C THR A 152 5.65 10.29 8.01
N GLY A 153 5.19 11.42 8.53
CA GLY A 153 5.99 12.29 9.38
C GLY A 153 6.17 11.74 10.79
N CYS A 154 7.13 12.34 11.52
CA CYS A 154 7.45 11.93 12.89
C CYS A 154 7.68 13.10 13.84
N LYS A 155 7.49 14.35 13.38
CA LYS A 155 7.87 15.55 14.15
C LYS A 155 6.74 16.16 14.97
N ALA A 156 5.48 15.70 14.83
CA ALA A 156 4.35 16.32 15.54
C ALA A 156 4.55 16.34 17.06
N ALA A 157 5.03 15.24 17.65
CA ALA A 157 5.29 15.16 19.09
C ALA A 157 6.42 16.08 19.58
N THR A 158 7.40 16.40 18.74
CA THR A 158 8.55 17.25 19.08
C THR A 158 8.30 18.73 18.78
N GLU A 159 7.52 19.04 17.75
CA GLU A 159 7.14 20.40 17.41
C GLU A 159 6.12 21.01 18.38
N ASN A 160 5.31 20.16 19.05
CA ASN A 160 4.31 20.59 20.04
C ASN A 160 3.34 21.68 19.52
N LEU A 161 2.98 21.62 18.25
CA LEU A 161 1.98 22.52 17.68
C LEU A 161 0.59 21.91 17.88
N PRO A 162 -0.39 22.68 18.41
CA PRO A 162 -1.72 22.13 18.68
C PRO A 162 -2.52 21.79 17.43
N ASN A 163 -2.12 22.31 16.28
CA ASN A 163 -2.76 22.20 14.98
C ASN A 163 -1.90 21.45 13.94
N TYR A 164 -0.91 20.64 14.39
CA TYR A 164 -0.10 19.82 13.52
C TYR A 164 -0.08 18.37 13.98
N HIS A 165 -0.41 17.44 13.07
CA HIS A 165 -0.66 16.03 13.38
C HIS A 165 0.03 15.13 12.39
N ASN A 166 0.67 14.06 12.88
CA ASN A 166 1.18 12.99 12.03
C ASN A 166 0.20 11.81 11.99
N ALA A 167 0.30 11.02 10.95
CA ALA A 167 -0.43 9.76 10.81
C ALA A 167 0.34 8.76 9.97
N PHE A 168 0.21 7.48 10.31
CA PHE A 168 0.64 6.38 9.45
C PHE A 168 -0.25 5.15 9.67
N ALA A 169 0.06 4.06 8.96
CA ALA A 169 -0.58 2.78 9.18
C ALA A 169 0.46 1.70 9.53
N SER A 170 0.05 0.72 10.32
CA SER A 170 0.85 -0.48 10.62
C SER A 170 0.97 -1.38 9.38
N ILE A 171 1.46 -0.81 8.26
CA ILE A 171 1.50 -1.50 6.96
C ILE A 171 2.38 -2.76 6.99
N TYR A 172 3.30 -2.87 7.94
CA TYR A 172 4.08 -4.08 8.18
C TYR A 172 3.20 -5.32 8.43
N GLU A 173 1.98 -5.16 8.99
CA GLU A 173 1.01 -6.27 9.12
C GLU A 173 0.58 -6.78 7.74
N GLY A 174 0.22 -5.87 6.83
CA GLY A 174 -0.15 -6.22 5.46
C GLY A 174 1.02 -6.77 4.64
N ARG A 175 2.23 -6.23 4.86
CA ARG A 175 3.45 -6.75 4.22
C ARG A 175 3.76 -8.17 4.68
N TYR A 176 3.58 -8.48 5.96
CA TYR A 176 3.71 -9.85 6.48
C TYR A 176 2.72 -10.81 5.81
N LEU A 177 1.44 -10.43 5.69
CA LEU A 177 0.43 -11.22 4.99
C LEU A 177 0.78 -11.46 3.51
N ALA A 178 1.24 -10.42 2.83
CA ALA A 178 1.72 -10.52 1.45
C ALA A 178 2.97 -11.43 1.34
N GLY A 179 3.82 -11.41 2.36
CA GLY A 179 4.96 -12.31 2.50
C GLY A 179 4.55 -13.79 2.60
N ILE A 180 3.46 -14.10 3.32
CA ILE A 180 2.91 -15.46 3.36
C ILE A 180 2.58 -15.95 1.93
N ALA A 181 1.93 -15.13 1.11
CA ALA A 181 1.64 -15.49 -0.28
C ALA A 181 2.92 -15.78 -1.09
N ALA A 182 3.96 -14.96 -0.90
CA ALA A 182 5.26 -15.17 -1.53
C ALA A 182 5.90 -16.49 -1.09
N GLY A 183 5.94 -16.77 0.21
CA GLY A 183 6.52 -18.01 0.75
C GLY A 183 5.77 -19.28 0.30
N MET A 184 4.44 -19.20 0.21
CA MET A 184 3.64 -20.31 -0.32
C MET A 184 3.94 -20.55 -1.81
N LYS A 185 4.10 -19.50 -2.61
CA LYS A 185 4.51 -19.63 -4.02
C LYS A 185 5.89 -20.24 -4.17
N LEU A 186 6.85 -19.86 -3.32
CA LEU A 186 8.18 -20.48 -3.31
C LEU A 186 8.09 -21.98 -2.97
N ASN A 187 7.27 -22.38 -1.98
CA ASN A 187 7.07 -23.80 -1.66
C ASN A 187 6.45 -24.56 -2.83
N GLU A 188 5.45 -24.01 -3.51
CA GLU A 188 4.88 -24.61 -4.73
C GLU A 188 5.95 -24.85 -5.79
N MET A 189 6.84 -23.86 -6.04
CA MET A 189 7.93 -23.98 -7.00
C MET A 189 8.96 -25.06 -6.56
N ILE A 190 9.24 -25.19 -5.27
CA ILE A 190 10.11 -26.25 -4.73
C ILE A 190 9.45 -27.61 -4.91
N GLU A 191 8.17 -27.76 -4.59
CA GLU A 191 7.42 -29.02 -4.71
C GLU A 191 7.27 -29.45 -6.18
N ALA A 192 7.12 -28.50 -7.10
CA ALA A 192 7.09 -28.74 -8.53
C ALA A 192 8.48 -29.14 -9.10
N GLY A 193 9.56 -28.86 -8.38
CA GLY A 193 10.93 -29.07 -8.83
C GLY A 193 11.44 -27.99 -9.80
N ASP A 194 10.77 -26.84 -9.84
CA ASP A 194 11.20 -25.68 -10.62
C ASP A 194 12.42 -25.01 -10.00
N ILE A 195 12.53 -25.05 -8.68
CA ILE A 195 13.67 -24.57 -7.87
C ILE A 195 13.97 -25.56 -6.75
N THR A 196 15.18 -25.49 -6.20
CA THR A 196 15.54 -26.16 -4.93
C THR A 196 15.23 -25.25 -3.73
N ALA A 197 15.28 -25.81 -2.54
CA ALA A 197 15.10 -25.02 -1.31
C ALA A 197 16.20 -23.94 -1.15
N GLU A 198 17.42 -24.20 -1.59
CA GLU A 198 18.55 -23.28 -1.57
C GLU A 198 18.39 -22.15 -2.60
N GLU A 199 17.60 -22.37 -3.65
CA GLU A 199 17.31 -21.38 -4.69
C GLU A 199 16.06 -20.52 -4.36
N ALA A 200 15.40 -20.75 -3.23
CA ALA A 200 14.26 -19.96 -2.78
C ALA A 200 14.69 -18.55 -2.36
N LYS A 201 15.03 -17.72 -3.35
CA LYS A 201 15.52 -16.36 -3.17
C LYS A 201 14.56 -15.33 -3.75
N MET A 202 14.08 -14.43 -2.90
CA MET A 202 13.27 -13.28 -3.29
C MET A 202 14.15 -12.08 -3.64
N GLY A 203 13.65 -11.21 -4.51
CA GLY A 203 14.19 -9.89 -4.75
C GLY A 203 13.22 -8.82 -4.24
N TYR A 204 13.78 -7.70 -3.76
CA TYR A 204 12.99 -6.57 -3.31
C TYR A 204 13.52 -5.25 -3.86
N VAL A 205 12.68 -4.52 -4.58
CA VAL A 205 13.01 -3.19 -5.10
C VAL A 205 12.54 -2.14 -4.08
N GLY A 206 13.50 -1.51 -3.39
CA GLY A 206 13.23 -0.44 -2.42
C GLY A 206 13.44 0.95 -3.02
N ALA A 207 12.76 1.96 -2.50
CA ALA A 207 13.01 3.36 -2.85
C ALA A 207 14.28 3.87 -2.14
N PHE A 208 14.19 4.08 -0.85
CA PHE A 208 15.29 4.59 -0.01
C PHE A 208 15.60 3.63 1.15
N THR A 209 16.80 3.76 1.73
CA THR A 209 17.21 2.98 2.92
C THR A 209 16.68 3.65 4.20
N TYR A 210 15.38 3.94 4.23
CA TYR A 210 14.68 4.49 5.38
C TYR A 210 13.95 3.39 6.17
N ALA A 211 13.68 3.65 7.46
CA ALA A 211 13.00 2.69 8.35
C ALA A 211 11.67 2.19 7.76
N GLU A 212 10.89 3.04 7.10
CA GLU A 212 9.64 2.66 6.43
C GLU A 212 9.84 1.53 5.42
N VAL A 213 10.85 1.65 4.57
CA VAL A 213 11.17 0.64 3.54
C VAL A 213 11.77 -0.61 4.18
N ILE A 214 12.64 -0.42 5.20
CA ILE A 214 13.29 -1.53 5.93
C ILE A 214 12.25 -2.36 6.70
N SER A 215 11.36 -1.71 7.43
CA SER A 215 10.22 -2.36 8.11
C SER A 215 9.35 -3.12 7.10
N GLY A 216 9.06 -2.49 5.96
CA GLY A 216 8.25 -3.06 4.89
C GLY A 216 8.84 -4.35 4.31
N TYR A 217 10.10 -4.34 3.88
CA TYR A 217 10.69 -5.56 3.31
C TYR A 217 11.01 -6.61 4.38
N THR A 218 11.36 -6.20 5.61
CA THR A 218 11.61 -7.16 6.69
C THR A 218 10.34 -7.90 7.08
N SER A 219 9.22 -7.20 7.25
CA SER A 219 7.94 -7.85 7.56
C SER A 219 7.49 -8.78 6.43
N PHE A 220 7.67 -8.39 5.17
CA PHE A 220 7.44 -9.25 4.00
C PHE A 220 8.31 -10.52 4.04
N TYR A 221 9.61 -10.37 4.29
CA TYR A 221 10.53 -11.50 4.44
C TYR A 221 10.11 -12.44 5.58
N LEU A 222 9.74 -11.89 6.75
CA LEU A 222 9.31 -12.69 7.89
C LEU A 222 8.01 -13.45 7.62
N GLY A 223 7.09 -12.85 6.87
CA GLY A 223 5.89 -13.52 6.39
C GLY A 223 6.23 -14.71 5.48
N ALA A 224 7.11 -14.52 4.50
CA ALA A 224 7.57 -15.58 3.62
C ALA A 224 8.30 -16.69 4.39
N LYS A 225 9.20 -16.31 5.30
CA LYS A 225 9.97 -17.24 6.14
C LYS A 225 9.10 -18.08 7.06
N SER A 226 7.95 -17.56 7.49
CA SER A 226 7.03 -18.30 8.37
C SER A 226 6.46 -19.57 7.73
N VAL A 227 6.40 -19.61 6.39
CA VAL A 227 5.90 -20.76 5.62
C VAL A 227 6.96 -21.42 4.75
N CYS A 228 8.00 -20.68 4.30
CA CYS A 228 9.16 -21.19 3.55
C CYS A 228 10.46 -20.89 4.32
N PRO A 229 10.89 -21.77 5.28
CA PRO A 229 12.02 -21.49 6.16
C PRO A 229 13.37 -21.29 5.47
N SER A 230 13.55 -21.82 4.24
CA SER A 230 14.79 -21.69 3.46
C SER A 230 14.93 -20.37 2.71
N VAL A 231 13.86 -19.53 2.68
CA VAL A 231 13.85 -18.30 1.91
C VAL A 231 14.98 -17.34 2.31
N THR A 232 15.59 -16.72 1.30
CA THR A 232 16.49 -15.57 1.43
C THR A 232 15.98 -14.41 0.59
N MET A 233 16.53 -13.21 0.80
CA MET A 233 16.10 -12.04 0.06
C MET A 233 17.24 -11.08 -0.24
N ASP A 234 17.34 -10.65 -1.52
CA ASP A 234 18.22 -9.56 -1.95
C ASP A 234 17.39 -8.27 -2.08
N VAL A 235 17.90 -7.15 -1.56
CA VAL A 235 17.26 -5.83 -1.63
C VAL A 235 18.13 -4.87 -2.42
N GLN A 236 17.54 -4.17 -3.38
CA GLN A 236 18.20 -3.13 -4.18
C GLN A 236 17.38 -1.84 -4.12
N PHE A 237 18.03 -0.73 -3.73
CA PHE A 237 17.39 0.58 -3.62
C PHE A 237 17.61 1.40 -4.90
N THR A 238 16.56 2.13 -5.32
CA THR A 238 16.56 2.99 -6.51
C THR A 238 17.00 4.42 -6.21
N GLY A 239 16.74 4.92 -4.99
CA GLY A 239 16.93 6.33 -4.61
C GLY A 239 15.81 7.25 -5.10
N SER A 240 14.64 6.69 -5.40
CA SER A 240 13.44 7.43 -5.80
C SER A 240 12.20 6.70 -5.33
N TRP A 241 11.17 7.44 -4.90
CA TRP A 241 9.84 6.89 -4.62
C TRP A 241 9.15 6.40 -5.90
N TYR A 242 9.29 7.15 -6.99
CA TYR A 242 8.66 6.85 -8.27
C TYR A 242 9.62 7.11 -9.43
N ASP A 243 10.17 6.06 -10.01
CA ASP A 243 10.94 6.10 -11.26
C ASP A 243 10.79 4.76 -12.00
N PRO A 244 9.92 4.70 -13.03
CA PRO A 244 9.67 3.45 -13.76
C PRO A 244 10.91 2.83 -14.38
N THR A 245 11.90 3.63 -14.74
CA THR A 245 13.14 3.14 -15.36
C THR A 245 14.08 2.56 -14.31
N LEU A 246 14.30 3.26 -13.20
CA LEU A 246 15.16 2.76 -12.12
C LEU A 246 14.55 1.52 -11.46
N GLU A 247 13.25 1.50 -11.23
CA GLU A 247 12.55 0.34 -10.66
C GLU A 247 12.61 -0.88 -11.57
N LYS A 248 12.38 -0.69 -12.88
CA LYS A 248 12.54 -1.74 -13.88
C LYS A 248 13.95 -2.31 -13.87
N ASN A 249 14.98 -1.44 -13.94
CA ASN A 249 16.37 -1.86 -13.98
C ASN A 249 16.77 -2.62 -12.69
N ALA A 250 16.27 -2.19 -11.53
CA ALA A 250 16.51 -2.87 -10.26
C ALA A 250 15.87 -4.28 -10.24
N ALA A 251 14.63 -4.41 -10.69
CA ALA A 251 13.96 -5.71 -10.81
C ALA A 251 14.68 -6.64 -11.78
N GLU A 252 15.06 -6.16 -12.97
CA GLU A 252 15.84 -6.94 -13.95
C GLU A 252 17.21 -7.38 -13.39
N ALA A 253 17.87 -6.53 -12.60
CA ALA A 253 19.15 -6.87 -11.95
C ALA A 253 18.98 -7.93 -10.86
N LEU A 254 17.87 -7.90 -10.09
CA LEU A 254 17.54 -8.92 -9.09
C LEU A 254 17.21 -10.27 -9.76
N ILE A 255 16.42 -10.25 -10.84
CA ILE A 255 16.13 -11.46 -11.65
C ILE A 255 17.43 -12.06 -12.21
N ALA A 256 18.34 -11.23 -12.72
CA ALA A 256 19.65 -11.67 -13.22
C ALA A 256 20.58 -12.22 -12.13
N LYS A 257 20.23 -12.05 -10.85
CA LYS A 257 20.89 -12.63 -9.67
C LYS A 257 20.14 -13.85 -9.11
N ASP A 258 19.32 -14.47 -9.94
CA ASP A 258 18.54 -15.66 -9.60
C ASP A 258 17.48 -15.42 -8.50
N CYS A 259 16.94 -14.19 -8.39
CA CYS A 259 15.73 -13.97 -7.61
C CYS A 259 14.52 -14.51 -8.38
N VAL A 260 13.80 -15.44 -7.80
CA VAL A 260 12.70 -16.19 -8.45
C VAL A 260 11.30 -15.65 -8.15
N LEU A 261 11.22 -14.63 -7.29
CA LEU A 261 10.02 -13.87 -6.95
C LEU A 261 10.45 -12.46 -6.58
N ILE A 262 9.73 -11.44 -7.07
CA ILE A 262 10.06 -10.03 -6.79
C ILE A 262 8.91 -9.36 -6.04
N SER A 263 9.26 -8.49 -5.08
CA SER A 263 8.37 -7.52 -4.49
C SER A 263 8.99 -6.13 -4.52
N GLN A 264 8.25 -5.10 -4.16
CA GLN A 264 8.73 -3.73 -4.16
C GLN A 264 8.16 -2.89 -3.02
N HIS A 265 8.89 -1.80 -2.72
CA HIS A 265 8.46 -0.66 -1.94
C HIS A 265 8.89 0.60 -2.71
N ALA A 266 8.31 0.73 -3.90
CA ALA A 266 8.45 1.79 -4.86
C ALA A 266 7.14 1.84 -5.67
N ASP A 267 6.79 2.98 -6.26
CA ASP A 267 5.40 3.35 -6.50
C ASP A 267 4.99 3.26 -7.97
N SER A 268 5.91 2.85 -8.88
CA SER A 268 5.62 2.77 -10.30
C SER A 268 5.33 1.34 -10.78
N MET A 269 4.95 1.22 -12.03
CA MET A 269 4.78 -0.06 -12.73
C MET A 269 6.09 -0.66 -13.27
N GLY A 270 7.25 -0.08 -12.91
CA GLY A 270 8.57 -0.53 -13.43
C GLY A 270 8.92 -1.94 -13.01
N ALA A 271 8.89 -2.25 -11.72
CA ALA A 271 9.21 -3.58 -11.20
C ALA A 271 8.15 -4.64 -11.57
N PRO A 272 6.82 -4.40 -11.41
CA PRO A 272 5.80 -5.34 -11.87
C PRO A 272 5.89 -5.65 -13.37
N GLY A 273 6.10 -4.63 -14.21
CA GLY A 273 6.23 -4.81 -15.66
C GLY A 273 7.47 -5.61 -16.06
N ALA A 274 8.60 -5.47 -15.35
CA ALA A 274 9.78 -6.31 -15.55
C ALA A 274 9.50 -7.77 -15.19
N CYS A 275 8.77 -8.02 -14.11
CA CYS A 275 8.34 -9.35 -13.70
C CYS A 275 7.41 -10.00 -14.74
N GLU A 276 6.42 -9.26 -15.25
CA GLU A 276 5.50 -9.75 -16.28
C GLU A 276 6.25 -10.13 -17.57
N ALA A 277 7.20 -9.28 -17.97
CA ALA A 277 8.02 -9.55 -19.16
C ALA A 277 8.93 -10.78 -19.00
N ALA A 278 9.37 -11.07 -17.77
CA ALA A 278 10.25 -12.19 -17.46
C ALA A 278 9.49 -13.47 -17.03
N GLY A 279 8.18 -13.39 -16.78
CA GLY A 279 7.38 -14.50 -16.25
C GLY A 279 7.72 -14.85 -14.80
N ILE A 280 8.20 -13.87 -14.02
CA ILE A 280 8.60 -14.04 -12.61
C ILE A 280 7.44 -13.56 -11.72
N PRO A 281 6.96 -14.38 -10.74
CA PRO A 281 5.92 -13.98 -9.81
C PRO A 281 6.21 -12.65 -9.10
N ASN A 282 5.19 -11.79 -8.97
CA ASN A 282 5.29 -10.49 -8.31
C ASN A 282 4.25 -10.35 -7.20
N VAL A 283 4.71 -9.95 -6.01
CA VAL A 283 3.87 -9.47 -4.91
C VAL A 283 4.00 -7.97 -4.88
N SER A 284 2.95 -7.27 -5.30
CA SER A 284 2.96 -5.82 -5.46
C SER A 284 2.80 -5.08 -4.12
N TYR A 285 2.85 -3.75 -4.16
CA TYR A 285 2.66 -2.85 -3.04
C TYR A 285 1.74 -1.68 -3.42
N ASN A 286 0.96 -1.21 -2.46
CA ASN A 286 0.01 -0.09 -2.55
C ASN A 286 -1.18 -0.28 -3.50
N GLY A 287 -1.11 -1.10 -4.52
CA GLY A 287 -2.21 -1.29 -5.46
C GLY A 287 -2.14 -2.61 -6.22
N SER A 288 -3.28 -3.03 -6.79
CA SER A 288 -3.31 -4.16 -7.71
C SER A 288 -2.64 -3.78 -9.02
N THR A 289 -1.71 -4.60 -9.47
CA THR A 289 -1.09 -4.49 -10.79
C THR A 289 -1.64 -5.54 -11.77
N TYR A 290 -2.72 -6.24 -11.38
CA TYR A 290 -3.32 -7.35 -12.13
C TYR A 290 -3.68 -6.98 -13.58
N GLU A 291 -4.29 -5.79 -13.79
CA GLU A 291 -4.71 -5.40 -15.15
C GLU A 291 -3.56 -5.33 -16.15
N ALA A 292 -2.37 -4.91 -15.69
CA ALA A 292 -1.18 -4.80 -16.54
C ALA A 292 -0.27 -6.03 -16.47
N CYS A 293 -0.33 -6.80 -15.38
CA CYS A 293 0.56 -7.91 -15.08
C CYS A 293 -0.23 -9.16 -14.63
N PRO A 294 -1.21 -9.66 -15.44
CA PRO A 294 -2.11 -10.73 -15.02
C PRO A 294 -1.42 -12.08 -14.85
N SER A 295 -0.26 -12.28 -15.49
CA SER A 295 0.44 -13.58 -15.50
C SER A 295 1.42 -13.74 -14.33
N THR A 296 1.69 -12.65 -13.58
CA THR A 296 2.71 -12.67 -12.52
C THR A 296 2.24 -12.07 -11.21
N PHE A 297 1.27 -11.17 -11.21
CA PHE A 297 0.69 -10.57 -10.02
C PHE A 297 0.09 -11.64 -9.10
N ILE A 298 0.43 -11.62 -7.81
CA ILE A 298 -0.15 -12.51 -6.79
C ILE A 298 -1.16 -11.74 -5.93
N VAL A 299 -0.69 -10.76 -5.18
CA VAL A 299 -1.46 -9.94 -4.23
C VAL A 299 -0.72 -8.64 -3.95
N SER A 300 -1.42 -7.63 -3.44
CA SER A 300 -0.82 -6.41 -2.90
C SER A 300 -1.38 -6.07 -1.53
N SER A 301 -0.51 -5.68 -0.60
CA SER A 301 -0.91 -4.97 0.61
C SER A 301 -1.00 -3.48 0.32
N ARG A 302 -1.95 -2.79 0.95
CA ARG A 302 -2.16 -1.36 0.76
C ARG A 302 -2.66 -0.68 2.03
N ILE A 303 -2.45 0.62 2.13
CA ILE A 303 -3.03 1.44 3.18
C ILE A 303 -4.40 1.94 2.71
N ASN A 304 -5.42 1.76 3.53
CA ASN A 304 -6.71 2.41 3.38
C ASN A 304 -6.74 3.66 4.26
N TRP A 305 -6.70 4.83 3.65
CA TRP A 305 -6.68 6.12 4.35
C TRP A 305 -8.08 6.61 4.77
N ALA A 306 -9.14 5.97 4.30
CA ALA A 306 -10.50 6.38 4.61
C ALA A 306 -10.82 6.41 6.13
N PRO A 307 -10.37 5.47 6.98
CA PRO A 307 -10.57 5.55 8.42
C PRO A 307 -9.93 6.80 9.04
N TYR A 308 -8.70 7.14 8.66
CA TYR A 308 -8.04 8.34 9.16
C TYR A 308 -8.72 9.61 8.67
N PHE A 309 -9.05 9.70 7.40
CA PHE A 309 -9.76 10.88 6.87
C PHE A 309 -11.13 11.08 7.51
N ASN A 310 -11.88 10.00 7.70
CA ASN A 310 -13.15 10.08 8.43
C ASN A 310 -12.95 10.58 9.88
N TYR A 311 -11.90 10.08 10.56
CA TYR A 311 -11.56 10.49 11.91
C TYR A 311 -11.24 11.99 12.01
N ILE A 312 -10.32 12.52 11.19
CA ILE A 312 -9.95 13.94 11.25
C ILE A 312 -11.08 14.86 10.83
N ILE A 313 -11.88 14.47 9.82
CA ILE A 313 -13.08 15.21 9.42
C ILE A 313 -14.09 15.23 10.57
N LYS A 314 -14.30 14.11 11.27
CA LYS A 314 -15.16 14.04 12.44
C LYS A 314 -14.68 14.99 13.54
N CYS A 315 -13.40 14.91 13.92
CA CYS A 315 -12.84 15.76 14.97
C CYS A 315 -13.10 17.25 14.73
N VAL A 316 -12.81 17.75 13.52
CA VAL A 316 -13.06 19.16 13.16
C VAL A 316 -14.55 19.52 13.22
N ASN A 317 -15.43 18.59 12.83
CA ASN A 317 -16.89 18.84 12.82
C ASN A 317 -17.57 18.67 14.18
N THR A 318 -16.90 18.00 15.15
CA THR A 318 -17.43 17.80 16.52
C THR A 318 -16.71 18.59 17.59
N ASP A 319 -15.72 19.44 17.23
CA ASP A 319 -14.81 20.16 18.13
C ASP A 319 -14.00 19.23 19.03
N GLU A 320 -13.72 18.01 18.57
CA GLU A 320 -12.84 17.08 19.22
C GLU A 320 -11.38 17.36 18.78
N ALA A 321 -10.43 17.18 19.68
CA ALA A 321 -9.01 17.33 19.33
C ALA A 321 -8.56 16.15 18.44
N ILE A 322 -7.81 16.48 17.38
CA ILE A 322 -7.11 15.46 16.58
C ILE A 322 -5.91 14.93 17.39
N ALA A 323 -5.68 13.63 17.38
CA ALA A 323 -4.50 13.04 18.01
C ALA A 323 -3.21 13.63 17.39
N THR A 324 -2.23 13.94 18.24
CA THR A 324 -0.93 14.48 17.80
C THR A 324 -0.27 13.53 16.79
N ASP A 325 -0.41 12.23 17.02
CA ASP A 325 0.09 11.18 16.13
C ASP A 325 -0.90 10.00 16.12
N TRP A 326 -1.32 9.55 14.95
CA TRP A 326 -2.31 8.50 14.79
C TRP A 326 -1.74 7.33 13.99
N CYS A 327 -1.95 6.11 14.51
CA CYS A 327 -1.57 4.89 13.80
C CYS A 327 -2.77 3.96 13.70
N GLY A 328 -3.08 3.50 12.48
CA GLY A 328 -4.12 2.49 12.26
C GLY A 328 -3.54 1.23 11.63
N GLY A 329 -4.00 0.07 12.11
CA GLY A 329 -3.63 -1.24 11.60
C GLY A 329 -4.80 -1.97 10.93
N ILE A 330 -4.69 -3.29 10.93
CA ILE A 330 -5.77 -4.19 10.47
C ILE A 330 -7.04 -4.01 11.31
N ALA A 331 -6.91 -3.75 12.61
CA ALA A 331 -8.04 -3.58 13.52
C ALA A 331 -8.90 -2.36 13.18
N GLU A 332 -8.26 -1.26 12.80
CA GLU A 332 -8.89 0.00 12.39
C GLU A 332 -9.34 -0.03 10.92
N GLY A 333 -8.96 -1.05 10.16
CA GLY A 333 -9.22 -1.17 8.74
C GLY A 333 -8.37 -0.26 7.87
N SER A 334 -7.22 0.22 8.41
CA SER A 334 -6.26 1.03 7.67
C SER A 334 -5.25 0.20 6.89
N VAL A 335 -5.08 -1.07 7.23
CA VAL A 335 -4.30 -2.04 6.46
C VAL A 335 -5.25 -3.03 5.80
N VAL A 336 -5.16 -3.16 4.49
CA VAL A 336 -6.00 -4.03 3.67
C VAL A 336 -5.18 -4.74 2.60
N LEU A 337 -5.76 -5.76 1.99
CA LEU A 337 -5.19 -6.48 0.84
C LEU A 337 -6.05 -6.26 -0.40
N THR A 338 -5.46 -6.46 -1.57
CA THR A 338 -6.21 -6.66 -2.82
C THR A 338 -6.78 -8.08 -2.88
N GLY A 339 -7.62 -8.39 -3.86
CA GLY A 339 -7.90 -9.77 -4.23
C GLY A 339 -6.60 -10.52 -4.58
N ILE A 340 -6.63 -11.82 -4.44
CA ILE A 340 -5.50 -12.72 -4.77
C ILE A 340 -5.74 -13.30 -6.16
N ASN A 341 -4.74 -13.20 -7.02
CA ASN A 341 -4.76 -13.85 -8.33
C ASN A 341 -4.50 -15.36 -8.17
N GLN A 342 -5.58 -16.15 -8.17
CA GLN A 342 -5.55 -17.60 -7.96
C GLN A 342 -4.91 -18.37 -9.13
N ASP A 343 -4.78 -17.74 -10.30
CA ASP A 343 -4.09 -18.34 -11.44
C ASP A 343 -2.56 -18.34 -11.28
N VAL A 344 -2.04 -17.49 -10.37
CA VAL A 344 -0.60 -17.34 -10.08
C VAL A 344 -0.24 -17.74 -8.66
N ALA A 345 -1.08 -17.45 -7.69
CA ALA A 345 -0.87 -17.81 -6.28
C ALA A 345 -0.89 -19.33 -6.09
N ALA A 346 -0.12 -19.82 -5.12
CA ALA A 346 -0.18 -21.22 -4.71
C ALA A 346 -1.55 -21.59 -4.12
N GLU A 347 -1.96 -22.85 -4.28
CA GLU A 347 -3.18 -23.38 -3.68
C GLU A 347 -3.18 -23.18 -2.16
N GLY A 348 -4.32 -22.77 -1.59
CA GLY A 348 -4.47 -22.53 -0.15
C GLY A 348 -3.97 -21.17 0.35
N THR A 349 -3.44 -20.30 -0.53
CA THR A 349 -2.94 -18.97 -0.14
C THR A 349 -4.02 -18.10 0.52
N VAL A 350 -5.25 -18.12 0.03
CA VAL A 350 -6.39 -17.38 0.60
C VAL A 350 -6.63 -17.80 2.06
N ASP A 351 -6.69 -19.10 2.32
CA ASP A 351 -6.93 -19.66 3.66
C ASP A 351 -5.78 -19.37 4.64
N ALA A 352 -4.54 -19.47 4.17
CA ALA A 352 -3.36 -19.17 4.98
C ALA A 352 -3.33 -17.69 5.40
N ILE A 353 -3.64 -16.77 4.49
CA ILE A 353 -3.75 -15.34 4.79
C ILE A 353 -4.92 -15.08 5.74
N ALA A 354 -6.10 -15.64 5.50
CA ALA A 354 -7.27 -15.45 6.35
C ALA A 354 -7.01 -15.91 7.80
N LYS A 355 -6.29 -17.02 7.98
CA LYS A 355 -5.82 -17.47 9.28
C LYS A 355 -4.90 -16.45 9.95
N ALA A 356 -3.88 -15.98 9.26
CA ALA A 356 -2.94 -14.99 9.80
C ALA A 356 -3.63 -13.65 10.13
N VAL A 357 -4.61 -13.21 9.32
CA VAL A 357 -5.46 -12.05 9.62
C VAL A 357 -6.20 -12.23 10.95
N ALA A 358 -6.77 -13.42 11.19
CA ALA A 358 -7.46 -13.70 12.45
C ALA A 358 -6.50 -13.68 13.65
N GLU A 359 -5.28 -14.19 13.49
CA GLU A 359 -4.25 -14.20 14.52
C GLU A 359 -3.69 -12.79 14.81
N LEU A 360 -3.51 -11.94 13.78
CA LEU A 360 -3.14 -10.53 13.93
C LEU A 360 -4.23 -9.75 14.69
N LYS A 361 -5.50 -9.90 14.28
CA LYS A 361 -6.64 -9.27 14.95
C LYS A 361 -6.80 -9.72 16.40
N ALA A 362 -6.47 -10.97 16.70
CA ALA A 362 -6.48 -11.52 18.07
C ALA A 362 -5.24 -11.10 18.89
N GLY A 363 -4.23 -10.47 18.26
CA GLY A 363 -2.97 -10.11 18.89
C GLY A 363 -2.06 -11.30 19.25
N THR A 364 -2.38 -12.49 18.76
CA THR A 364 -1.60 -13.72 19.01
C THR A 364 -0.42 -13.86 18.06
N LEU A 365 -0.49 -13.29 16.86
CA LEU A 365 0.62 -13.14 15.94
C LEU A 365 1.24 -11.75 16.12
N LYS A 366 2.57 -11.73 16.30
CA LYS A 366 3.39 -10.50 16.35
C LYS A 366 4.41 -10.58 15.23
N VAL A 367 4.34 -9.64 14.27
CA VAL A 367 5.18 -9.63 13.05
C VAL A 367 6.66 -9.65 13.41
N PHE A 368 7.10 -8.75 14.27
CA PHE A 368 8.50 -8.62 14.69
C PHE A 368 8.78 -9.36 16.01
N ASN A 369 8.28 -10.60 16.15
CA ASN A 369 8.63 -11.47 17.26
C ASN A 369 10.11 -11.85 17.17
N THR A 370 10.92 -11.46 18.16
CA THR A 370 12.37 -11.62 18.16
C THR A 370 12.84 -13.08 18.22
N ALA A 371 11.94 -14.04 18.51
CA ALA A 371 12.22 -15.46 18.40
C ALA A 371 12.29 -15.95 16.93
N ASN A 372 11.77 -15.18 15.96
CA ASN A 372 11.63 -15.59 14.57
C ASN A 372 12.76 -15.09 13.66
N PHE A 373 13.64 -14.22 14.15
CA PHE A 373 14.75 -13.66 13.39
C PHE A 373 15.95 -13.34 14.27
N THR A 374 17.09 -13.13 13.64
CA THR A 374 18.32 -12.65 14.28
C THR A 374 18.89 -11.46 13.49
N VAL A 375 19.70 -10.67 14.17
CA VAL A 375 20.52 -9.59 13.62
C VAL A 375 21.97 -9.87 13.99
N ASP A 376 22.86 -10.01 13.01
CA ASP A 376 24.26 -10.40 13.20
C ASP A 376 24.40 -11.70 14.05
N GLY A 377 23.53 -12.69 13.79
CA GLY A 377 23.52 -13.99 14.46
C GLY A 377 23.00 -13.95 15.90
N LYS A 378 22.40 -12.86 16.35
CA LYS A 378 21.90 -12.69 17.73
C LYS A 378 20.41 -12.31 17.73
N VAL A 379 19.73 -12.66 18.83
CA VAL A 379 18.40 -12.14 19.10
C VAL A 379 18.49 -10.62 19.26
N LEU A 380 17.56 -9.90 18.64
CA LEU A 380 17.53 -8.44 18.73
C LEU A 380 17.27 -7.99 20.18
N GLU A 381 18.16 -7.12 20.67
CA GLU A 381 18.01 -6.39 21.94
C GLU A 381 17.91 -4.89 21.61
N ASP A 382 16.80 -4.27 21.93
CA ASP A 382 16.51 -2.84 21.68
C ASP A 382 15.49 -2.34 22.72
N ASP A 383 15.46 -1.05 22.97
CA ASP A 383 14.53 -0.43 23.92
C ASP A 383 13.05 -0.57 23.49
N LEU A 384 12.79 -0.76 22.20
CA LEU A 384 11.45 -1.03 21.65
C LEU A 384 11.07 -2.52 21.69
N VAL A 385 11.96 -3.42 22.13
CA VAL A 385 11.61 -4.83 22.33
C VAL A 385 10.86 -4.98 23.66
N VAL A 386 9.57 -5.27 23.55
CA VAL A 386 8.67 -5.48 24.70
C VAL A 386 8.04 -6.86 24.60
N ASP A 387 8.08 -7.64 25.68
CA ASP A 387 7.49 -8.99 25.73
C ASP A 387 7.94 -9.92 24.58
N GLY A 388 9.18 -9.77 24.11
CA GLY A 388 9.78 -10.60 23.07
C GLY A 388 9.37 -10.22 21.63
N TYR A 389 8.81 -9.05 21.43
CA TYR A 389 8.61 -8.51 20.08
C TYR A 389 9.02 -7.03 19.99
N TYR A 390 9.51 -6.61 18.83
CA TYR A 390 9.81 -5.21 18.56
C TYR A 390 8.50 -4.48 18.30
N ASN A 391 8.22 -3.45 19.13
CA ASN A 391 7.00 -2.67 19.10
C ASN A 391 7.08 -1.58 18.03
N GLU A 392 6.94 -1.97 16.76
CA GLU A 392 6.89 -1.06 15.63
C GLU A 392 5.77 -0.04 15.81
N SER A 393 5.99 1.21 15.47
CA SER A 393 5.05 2.30 15.71
C SER A 393 4.70 2.55 17.21
N GLY A 394 5.52 2.05 18.13
CA GLY A 394 5.29 2.16 19.57
C GLY A 394 5.57 3.54 20.17
N ILE A 395 6.37 4.38 19.48
CA ILE A 395 6.71 5.75 19.91
C ILE A 395 5.98 6.76 19.02
N VAL A 396 6.07 6.59 17.70
CA VAL A 396 5.42 7.41 16.68
C VAL A 396 4.73 6.51 15.67
N SER A 397 3.76 7.02 14.91
CA SER A 397 3.05 6.26 13.89
C SER A 397 3.96 5.81 12.75
N ALA A 398 4.98 6.61 12.41
CA ALA A 398 5.98 6.27 11.40
C ALA A 398 6.77 5.02 11.81
N PRO A 399 7.09 4.13 10.84
CA PRO A 399 7.92 2.96 11.09
C PRO A 399 9.29 3.30 11.67
N SER A 400 9.77 2.46 12.58
CA SER A 400 11.03 2.64 13.31
C SER A 400 12.02 1.48 13.11
N PHE A 401 11.55 0.30 12.68
CA PHE A 401 12.41 -0.86 12.47
C PHE A 401 13.42 -0.63 11.35
N SER A 402 14.71 -0.58 11.70
CA SER A 402 15.81 -0.25 10.77
C SER A 402 16.95 -1.28 10.75
N PHE A 403 16.76 -2.42 11.41
CA PHE A 403 17.81 -3.46 11.55
C PHE A 403 17.93 -4.29 10.26
N ASN A 404 19.14 -4.80 10.01
CA ASN A 404 19.40 -5.76 8.94
C ASN A 404 19.23 -7.18 9.48
N VAL A 405 18.13 -7.83 9.14
CA VAL A 405 17.80 -9.18 9.60
C VAL A 405 18.59 -10.23 8.80
N ASP A 406 19.09 -11.26 9.49
CA ASP A 406 19.81 -12.36 8.87
C ASP A 406 18.94 -13.09 7.84
N GLY A 407 19.53 -13.34 6.67
CA GLY A 407 18.83 -13.87 5.48
C GLY A 407 18.39 -12.80 4.49
N ILE A 408 18.58 -11.52 4.84
CA ILE A 408 18.37 -10.39 3.94
C ILE A 408 19.74 -9.78 3.57
N THR A 409 19.98 -9.59 2.28
CA THR A 409 21.19 -8.96 1.76
C THR A 409 20.84 -7.63 1.09
N ARG A 410 21.31 -6.51 1.63
CA ARG A 410 21.25 -5.22 0.95
C ARG A 410 22.37 -5.14 -0.09
N LEU A 411 22.02 -5.03 -1.37
CA LEU A 411 22.98 -4.95 -2.46
C LEU A 411 23.60 -3.56 -2.61
N ASN A 412 22.89 -2.54 -2.18
CA ASN A 412 23.32 -1.15 -2.08
C ASN A 412 22.59 -0.46 -0.93
N GLU A 413 22.95 0.79 -0.68
CA GLU A 413 22.22 1.70 0.22
C GLU A 413 22.00 3.02 -0.51
N ASN A 414 20.89 3.70 -0.20
CA ASN A 414 20.56 5.00 -0.76
C ASN A 414 19.71 5.79 0.25
N PHE A 415 20.20 6.92 0.68
CA PHE A 415 19.56 7.80 1.67
C PHE A 415 19.07 9.14 1.07
N GLY A 416 19.04 9.23 -0.27
CA GLY A 416 18.61 10.44 -1.00
C GLY A 416 19.75 11.38 -1.38
#